data_39786bdb94a02fe848feb7a646bcf6e4
#
_entry.id   39786bdb94a02fe848feb7a646bcf6e4
#
_cell.length_a   1.000
_cell.length_b   1.000
_cell.length_c   1.000
_cell.angle_alpha   90.00
_cell.angle_beta   90.00
_cell.angle_gamma   90.00
#
_symmetry.space_group_name_H-M   'P 1'
#
loop_
_entity.id
_entity.type
_entity.pdbx_description
1 polymer ?
#
loop_
_entity_poly.entity_id
_entity_poly.type
_entity_poly.pdbx_seq_one_letter_code
_entity_poly.pdbx_strand_id
1 'polypeptide(L)'
;FRSRTGTAPNGTGTNDAGDYNYAGADKNEYLFSRGRAAFMYTHTPEALGFVGDVAYWDQTGNDGFTVEVSIGGSKQTLRENTDKRKQTPSYFTTEFTNGDKTITVTEVKYITYTNVMVANFTITSTTGGDVTLTAASPFAQDGNDGDTELTGRFNVKNDLTTIYPRFSGNGFTVKNGKLASTLTLEANVPQTTKLQLGLIANELPDSTAEYEARFNGDLTDPAASYKDSVTTYNRWWVDNIPYVETQEHNIDKTVFYRWWLSRFNMLDANMPGNTFQYPTSIEGVLGYNNQIVLTSGMFIN
;
A
#
# COMPACT_ATOMS: atom_id res chain seq x y z
N PHE A 1 -0.20 -11.67 29.78
CA PHE A 1 -0.26 -12.28 28.44
C PHE A 1 -1.50 -13.14 28.33
N ARG A 2 -2.42 -12.81 27.44
CA ARG A 2 -3.56 -13.66 27.12
C ARG A 2 -3.25 -14.41 25.82
N SER A 3 -3.51 -15.71 25.81
CA SER A 3 -3.51 -16.46 24.56
C SER A 3 -4.63 -15.96 23.68
N ARG A 4 -4.37 -15.65 22.42
CA ARG A 4 -5.36 -15.19 21.47
C ARG A 4 -5.92 -16.36 20.68
N THR A 5 -7.20 -16.37 20.50
CA THR A 5 -7.89 -17.31 19.64
C THR A 5 -8.59 -16.52 18.53
N GLY A 6 -7.86 -16.18 17.50
CA GLY A 6 -8.40 -15.85 16.19
C GLY A 6 -9.21 -14.55 15.98
N THR A 7 -9.48 -13.76 17.01
CA THR A 7 -10.18 -12.46 16.88
C THR A 7 -9.33 -11.35 17.47
N ALA A 8 -9.40 -10.18 16.84
CA ALA A 8 -8.82 -9.00 17.40
C ALA A 8 -9.45 -8.66 18.77
N PRO A 9 -8.70 -8.08 19.71
CA PRO A 9 -9.21 -7.77 21.05
C PRO A 9 -10.43 -6.88 21.07
N ASN A 10 -10.54 -5.96 20.13
CA ASN A 10 -11.71 -5.09 20.01
C ASN A 10 -12.93 -5.78 19.38
N GLY A 11 -12.83 -7.04 19.01
CA GLY A 11 -13.93 -7.79 18.41
C GLY A 11 -14.36 -7.34 17.01
N THR A 12 -13.66 -6.39 16.42
CA THR A 12 -14.02 -5.81 15.10
C THR A 12 -13.45 -6.59 13.92
N GLY A 13 -12.63 -7.62 14.18
CA GLY A 13 -11.91 -8.36 13.14
C GLY A 13 -10.67 -7.61 12.60
N THR A 14 -10.40 -6.41 13.08
CA THR A 14 -9.14 -5.71 12.88
C THR A 14 -8.15 -6.15 13.95
N ASN A 15 -6.86 -6.13 13.67
CA ASN A 15 -5.91 -6.38 14.71
C ASN A 15 -5.69 -5.10 15.52
N ASP A 16 -5.28 -5.24 16.76
CA ASP A 16 -5.12 -4.10 17.63
C ASP A 16 -3.92 -3.27 17.30
N ALA A 17 -2.88 -3.87 16.77
CA ALA A 17 -1.78 -3.12 16.21
C ALA A 17 -2.28 -2.24 15.06
N GLY A 18 -3.29 -2.71 14.30
CA GLY A 18 -3.97 -1.95 13.27
C GLY A 18 -4.88 -0.85 13.78
N ASP A 19 -5.38 -0.96 15.00
CA ASP A 19 -6.24 0.07 15.58
C ASP A 19 -5.46 1.27 16.14
N TYR A 20 -4.18 1.08 16.44
CA TYR A 20 -3.33 2.19 16.81
C TYR A 20 -3.03 3.05 15.60
N ASN A 21 -3.30 4.35 15.71
CA ASN A 21 -2.90 5.33 14.72
C ASN A 21 -1.46 5.77 14.99
N TYR A 22 -0.58 5.47 14.05
CA TYR A 22 0.83 5.86 14.09
C TYR A 22 1.12 7.13 13.26
N ALA A 23 0.11 7.74 12.63
CA ALA A 23 0.28 8.99 11.91
C ALA A 23 0.66 10.12 12.87
N GLY A 24 1.55 10.99 12.42
CA GLY A 24 1.99 12.16 13.21
C GLY A 24 3.04 11.86 14.27
N ALA A 25 3.40 10.60 14.51
CA ALA A 25 4.60 10.27 15.26
C ALA A 25 5.80 10.46 14.33
N ASP A 26 6.50 11.56 14.48
CA ASP A 26 7.74 11.90 13.79
C ASP A 26 7.78 11.57 12.31
N LYS A 27 7.48 12.52 11.42
CA LYS A 27 7.79 12.48 9.98
C LYS A 27 7.85 11.04 9.42
N ASN A 28 6.80 10.25 9.67
CA ASN A 28 6.73 8.87 9.25
C ASN A 28 6.71 8.82 7.73
N GLU A 29 7.90 8.70 7.17
CA GLU A 29 8.16 8.66 5.74
C GLU A 29 7.88 7.25 5.17
N TYR A 30 7.53 6.28 6.02
CA TYR A 30 7.25 4.91 5.59
C TYR A 30 5.75 4.67 5.47
N LEU A 31 5.35 3.92 4.45
CA LEU A 31 4.08 3.23 4.46
C LEU A 31 4.27 1.89 5.20
N PHE A 32 3.44 1.61 6.22
CA PHE A 32 3.64 0.46 7.09
C PHE A 32 3.30 -0.88 6.44
N SER A 33 2.37 -0.90 5.49
CA SER A 33 2.13 -2.11 4.71
C SER A 33 3.23 -2.32 3.67
N ARG A 34 3.59 -3.57 3.42
CA ARG A 34 4.58 -3.94 2.40
C ARG A 34 4.20 -5.24 1.73
N GLY A 35 4.71 -5.40 0.51
CA GLY A 35 4.72 -6.66 -0.19
C GLY A 35 5.89 -7.57 0.22
N ARG A 36 6.02 -8.69 -0.46
CA ARG A 36 7.15 -9.60 -0.29
C ARG A 36 8.48 -8.91 -0.61
N ALA A 37 8.53 -8.16 -1.71
CA ALA A 37 9.71 -7.38 -2.14
C ALA A 37 9.43 -5.86 -2.23
N ALA A 38 8.18 -5.47 -2.53
CA ALA A 38 7.82 -4.09 -2.77
C ALA A 38 7.40 -3.36 -1.49
N PHE A 39 7.92 -2.15 -1.29
CA PHE A 39 7.52 -1.25 -0.19
C PHE A 39 7.80 0.20 -0.56
N MET A 40 7.25 1.15 0.22
CA MET A 40 7.59 2.56 0.10
C MET A 40 8.75 2.87 1.05
N TYR A 41 9.89 3.25 0.49
CA TYR A 41 11.03 3.73 1.27
C TYR A 41 10.80 5.13 1.82
N THR A 42 10.29 6.02 0.98
CA THR A 42 9.72 7.28 1.41
C THR A 42 8.26 7.34 0.96
N HIS A 43 7.44 8.04 1.71
CA HIS A 43 6.03 8.18 1.45
C HIS A 43 5.61 9.63 1.67
N THR A 44 4.94 10.22 0.70
CA THR A 44 4.39 11.57 0.76
C THR A 44 2.89 11.50 1.01
N PRO A 45 2.44 11.52 2.27
CA PRO A 45 1.02 11.34 2.61
C PRO A 45 0.12 12.45 2.08
N GLU A 46 0.68 13.64 1.80
CA GLU A 46 -0.04 14.81 1.29
C GLU A 46 -0.40 14.71 -0.20
N ALA A 47 0.00 13.64 -0.87
CA ALA A 47 -0.27 13.42 -2.29
C ALA A 47 -1.11 12.17 -2.52
N LEU A 48 -2.04 12.22 -3.46
CA LEU A 48 -2.83 11.06 -3.89
C LEU A 48 -1.96 10.06 -4.65
N GLY A 49 -2.20 8.78 -4.40
CA GLY A 49 -1.45 7.68 -4.98
C GLY A 49 -0.24 7.28 -4.13
N PHE A 50 0.70 6.59 -4.74
CA PHE A 50 1.94 6.14 -4.09
C PHE A 50 3.09 7.06 -4.49
N VAL A 51 3.10 8.24 -3.89
CA VAL A 51 4.12 9.27 -4.12
C VAL A 51 5.22 9.13 -3.07
N GLY A 52 6.48 9.17 -3.53
CA GLY A 52 7.68 8.95 -2.75
C GLY A 52 8.63 8.00 -3.46
N ASP A 53 9.48 7.28 -2.75
CA ASP A 53 10.41 6.33 -3.34
C ASP A 53 9.92 4.89 -3.12
N VAL A 54 9.58 4.23 -4.21
CA VAL A 54 9.30 2.79 -4.21
C VAL A 54 10.60 2.03 -4.13
N ALA A 55 10.66 1.06 -3.24
CA ALA A 55 11.68 0.05 -3.24
C ALA A 55 11.10 -1.29 -3.71
N TYR A 56 11.84 -1.97 -4.56
CA TYR A 56 11.66 -3.37 -4.87
C TYR A 56 12.98 -4.05 -4.58
N TRP A 57 13.12 -4.60 -3.38
CA TRP A 57 14.39 -5.08 -2.83
C TRP A 57 15.42 -3.96 -2.58
N ASP A 58 15.56 -3.01 -3.51
CA ASP A 58 16.39 -1.79 -3.41
C ASP A 58 15.57 -0.57 -3.87
N GLN A 59 16.03 0.60 -3.52
CA GLN A 59 15.41 1.87 -3.92
C GLN A 59 15.38 2.01 -5.44
N THR A 60 14.26 2.48 -5.97
CA THR A 60 14.13 2.75 -7.40
C THR A 60 14.28 4.21 -7.76
N GLY A 61 14.16 5.10 -6.79
CA GLY A 61 14.15 6.55 -7.02
C GLY A 61 12.88 7.05 -7.73
N ASN A 62 11.82 6.24 -7.75
CA ASN A 62 10.60 6.54 -8.49
C ASN A 62 9.36 6.43 -7.59
N ASP A 63 8.35 7.27 -7.89
CA ASP A 63 7.00 7.11 -7.37
C ASP A 63 6.40 5.79 -7.85
N GLY A 64 5.48 5.20 -7.09
CA GLY A 64 4.67 4.10 -7.59
C GLY A 64 3.71 4.59 -8.68
N PHE A 65 2.84 5.51 -8.31
CA PHE A 65 1.97 6.24 -9.24
C PHE A 65 1.41 7.51 -8.59
N THR A 66 1.12 8.48 -9.42
CA THR A 66 0.47 9.74 -9.03
C THR A 66 -0.97 9.78 -9.52
N VAL A 67 -1.83 10.53 -8.83
CA VAL A 67 -3.24 10.73 -9.22
C VAL A 67 -3.58 12.20 -9.23
N GLU A 68 -4.21 12.65 -10.30
CA GLU A 68 -4.75 13.99 -10.46
C GLU A 68 -6.26 13.94 -10.55
N VAL A 69 -6.94 14.91 -9.93
CA VAL A 69 -8.39 15.07 -9.98
C VAL A 69 -8.74 16.34 -10.77
N SER A 70 -9.70 16.23 -11.68
CA SER A 70 -10.16 17.35 -12.51
C SER A 70 -11.69 17.42 -12.52
N ILE A 71 -12.23 18.64 -12.59
CA ILE A 71 -13.67 18.92 -12.76
C ILE A 71 -13.83 19.79 -14.00
N GLY A 72 -14.68 19.37 -14.94
CA GLY A 72 -14.88 20.10 -16.19
C GLY A 72 -13.58 20.36 -16.97
N GLY A 73 -12.60 19.44 -16.87
CA GLY A 73 -11.28 19.55 -17.47
C GLY A 73 -10.28 20.42 -16.69
N SER A 74 -10.69 21.06 -15.61
CA SER A 74 -9.81 21.88 -14.77
C SER A 74 -9.25 21.06 -13.62
N LYS A 75 -7.90 20.95 -13.56
CA LYS A 75 -7.19 20.26 -12.47
C LYS A 75 -7.50 20.93 -11.13
N GLN A 76 -7.82 20.12 -10.13
CA GLN A 76 -8.08 20.55 -8.77
C GLN A 76 -6.80 20.50 -7.92
N THR A 77 -6.57 21.55 -7.15
CA THR A 77 -5.56 21.52 -6.09
C THR A 77 -6.20 20.95 -4.84
N LEU A 78 -5.84 19.73 -4.49
CA LEU A 78 -6.33 19.08 -3.29
C LEU A 78 -5.38 19.34 -2.12
N ARG A 79 -5.94 19.47 -0.92
CA ARG A 79 -5.21 19.61 0.33
C ARG A 79 -5.65 18.53 1.29
N GLU A 80 -4.69 17.88 1.91
CA GLU A 80 -4.93 16.87 2.92
C GLU A 80 -5.54 17.47 4.20
N ASN A 81 -6.48 16.76 4.77
CA ASN A 81 -6.95 16.96 6.12
C ASN A 81 -6.19 16.05 7.06
N THR A 82 -5.11 16.56 7.66
CA THR A 82 -4.20 15.78 8.52
C THR A 82 -4.89 15.18 9.75
N ASP A 83 -6.01 15.77 10.21
CA ASP A 83 -6.80 15.23 11.33
C ASP A 83 -7.51 13.91 10.97
N LYS A 84 -7.64 13.62 9.67
CA LYS A 84 -8.22 12.37 9.15
C LYS A 84 -7.17 11.33 8.80
N ARG A 85 -5.89 11.67 8.93
CA ARG A 85 -4.80 10.76 8.64
C ARG A 85 -4.78 9.62 9.66
N LYS A 86 -4.78 8.39 9.16
CA LYS A 86 -4.58 7.20 9.97
C LYS A 86 -3.58 6.27 9.28
N GLN A 87 -2.53 5.91 9.99
CA GLN A 87 -1.55 4.93 9.54
C GLN A 87 -1.56 3.72 10.44
N THR A 88 -1.84 2.57 9.88
CA THR A 88 -1.84 1.29 10.56
C THR A 88 -0.85 0.34 9.91
N PRO A 89 -0.48 -0.77 10.55
CA PRO A 89 0.38 -1.77 9.93
C PRO A 89 -0.13 -2.35 8.61
N SER A 90 -1.44 -2.34 8.35
CA SER A 90 -2.05 -2.97 7.17
C SER A 90 -2.56 -1.99 6.13
N TYR A 91 -2.77 -0.72 6.46
CA TYR A 91 -3.25 0.30 5.53
C TYR A 91 -2.95 1.71 6.03
N PHE A 92 -2.96 2.65 5.10
CA PHE A 92 -2.96 4.09 5.34
C PHE A 92 -4.25 4.68 4.80
N THR A 93 -4.84 5.64 5.52
CA THR A 93 -5.99 6.40 5.02
C THR A 93 -5.87 7.87 5.38
N THR A 94 -6.35 8.70 4.47
CA THR A 94 -6.47 10.14 4.67
C THR A 94 -7.57 10.73 3.79
N GLU A 95 -7.89 12.00 3.99
CA GLU A 95 -8.92 12.74 3.27
C GLU A 95 -8.34 14.00 2.65
N PHE A 96 -8.73 14.29 1.44
CA PHE A 96 -8.35 15.49 0.70
C PHE A 96 -9.59 16.31 0.31
N THR A 97 -9.44 17.63 0.30
CA THR A 97 -10.48 18.53 -0.21
C THR A 97 -9.87 19.57 -1.14
N ASN A 98 -10.65 20.05 -2.12
CA ASN A 98 -10.27 21.21 -2.92
C ASN A 98 -10.53 22.53 -2.15
N GLY A 99 -10.07 23.65 -2.72
CA GLY A 99 -10.06 24.95 -2.00
C GLY A 99 -11.44 25.44 -1.58
N ASP A 100 -12.47 25.18 -2.36
CA ASP A 100 -13.87 25.55 -2.07
C ASP A 100 -14.67 24.45 -1.35
N LYS A 101 -14.01 23.33 -1.04
CA LYS A 101 -14.59 22.17 -0.34
C LYS A 101 -15.79 21.55 -1.07
N THR A 102 -15.84 21.68 -2.38
CA THR A 102 -16.88 21.04 -3.20
C THR A 102 -16.58 19.59 -3.52
N ILE A 103 -15.30 19.20 -3.48
CA ILE A 103 -14.85 17.82 -3.67
C ILE A 103 -14.11 17.34 -2.43
N THR A 104 -14.48 16.16 -1.98
CA THR A 104 -13.77 15.38 -0.96
C THR A 104 -13.33 14.06 -1.57
N VAL A 105 -12.07 13.71 -1.37
CA VAL A 105 -11.49 12.42 -1.78
C VAL A 105 -10.91 11.75 -0.55
N THR A 106 -11.48 10.62 -0.14
CA THR A 106 -10.88 9.75 0.86
C THR A 106 -10.07 8.67 0.15
N GLU A 107 -8.80 8.58 0.50
CA GLU A 107 -7.90 7.54 -0.01
C GLU A 107 -7.63 6.50 1.06
N VAL A 108 -7.69 5.23 0.67
CA VAL A 108 -7.19 4.09 1.47
C VAL A 108 -6.17 3.37 0.63
N LYS A 109 -4.91 3.34 1.08
CA LYS A 109 -3.82 2.69 0.35
C LYS A 109 -3.07 1.67 1.19
N TYR A 110 -2.63 0.61 0.53
CA TYR A 110 -1.90 -0.50 1.13
C TYR A 110 -1.11 -1.26 0.06
N ILE A 111 -0.13 -2.03 0.50
CA ILE A 111 0.63 -2.92 -0.38
C ILE A 111 0.33 -4.35 0.05
N THR A 112 -0.13 -5.17 -0.90
CA THR A 112 -0.40 -6.59 -0.66
C THR A 112 0.90 -7.38 -0.62
N TYR A 113 0.87 -8.54 0.02
CA TYR A 113 2.03 -9.44 0.06
C TYR A 113 2.51 -9.85 -1.33
N THR A 114 1.62 -9.89 -2.31
CA THR A 114 1.92 -10.19 -3.72
C THR A 114 2.47 -9.01 -4.52
N ASN A 115 3.04 -8.02 -3.85
CA ASN A 115 3.66 -6.83 -4.44
C ASN A 115 2.70 -5.95 -5.26
N VAL A 116 1.45 -5.83 -4.84
CA VAL A 116 0.48 -4.93 -5.48
C VAL A 116 0.24 -3.71 -4.59
N MET A 117 0.53 -2.54 -5.13
CA MET A 117 0.22 -1.23 -4.54
C MET A 117 -1.20 -0.87 -4.90
N VAL A 118 -2.08 -0.76 -3.92
CA VAL A 118 -3.51 -0.54 -4.10
C VAL A 118 -3.92 0.78 -3.47
N ALA A 119 -4.64 1.62 -4.21
CA ALA A 119 -5.31 2.81 -3.71
C ALA A 119 -6.80 2.75 -4.05
N ASN A 120 -7.64 2.76 -3.02
CA ASN A 120 -9.08 2.88 -3.13
C ASN A 120 -9.47 4.34 -2.86
N PHE A 121 -10.27 4.92 -3.74
CA PHE A 121 -10.74 6.29 -3.63
C PHE A 121 -12.24 6.31 -3.41
N THR A 122 -12.69 7.04 -2.41
CA THR A 122 -14.09 7.41 -2.23
C THR A 122 -14.23 8.90 -2.51
N ILE A 123 -15.01 9.27 -3.52
CA ILE A 123 -15.11 10.65 -3.99
C ILE A 123 -16.54 11.13 -3.76
N THR A 124 -16.66 12.30 -3.16
CA THR A 124 -17.94 12.97 -2.92
C THR A 124 -17.88 14.38 -3.46
N SER A 125 -18.93 14.79 -4.19
CA SER A 125 -19.13 16.16 -4.63
C SER A 125 -20.36 16.76 -3.94
N THR A 126 -20.27 17.98 -3.43
CA THR A 126 -21.42 18.67 -2.84
C THR A 126 -22.41 19.17 -3.91
N THR A 127 -21.94 19.35 -5.15
CA THR A 127 -22.74 19.87 -6.26
C THR A 127 -23.09 18.81 -7.31
N GLY A 128 -22.47 17.62 -7.22
CA GLY A 128 -22.54 16.60 -8.27
C GLY A 128 -21.69 16.98 -9.49
N GLY A 129 -21.91 16.25 -10.61
CA GLY A 129 -21.23 16.48 -11.87
C GLY A 129 -20.08 15.53 -12.16
N ASP A 130 -19.39 15.74 -13.28
CA ASP A 130 -18.33 14.87 -13.74
C ASP A 130 -16.99 15.20 -13.07
N VAL A 131 -16.40 14.19 -12.45
CA VAL A 131 -15.07 14.24 -11.86
C VAL A 131 -14.17 13.24 -12.58
N THR A 132 -13.06 13.71 -13.12
CA THR A 132 -12.09 12.85 -13.81
C THR A 132 -10.86 12.65 -12.94
N LEU A 133 -10.48 11.36 -12.75
CA LEU A 133 -9.21 10.98 -12.20
C LEU A 133 -8.28 10.61 -13.35
N THR A 134 -7.05 11.10 -13.28
CA THR A 134 -5.97 10.72 -14.21
C THR A 134 -4.77 10.25 -13.42
N ALA A 135 -4.25 9.07 -13.77
CA ALA A 135 -3.15 8.46 -13.04
C ALA A 135 -2.00 8.07 -13.97
N ALA A 136 -0.78 8.22 -13.47
CA ALA A 136 0.44 7.88 -14.19
C ALA A 136 1.43 7.14 -13.28
N SER A 137 2.13 6.17 -13.85
CA SER A 137 3.19 5.43 -13.18
C SER A 137 4.46 5.45 -14.05
N PRO A 138 5.64 5.73 -13.47
CA PRO A 138 6.91 5.63 -14.19
C PRO A 138 7.27 4.18 -14.52
N PHE A 139 6.66 3.20 -13.85
CA PHE A 139 6.92 1.77 -14.06
C PHE A 139 6.13 1.16 -15.21
N ALA A 140 4.97 1.71 -15.56
CA ALA A 140 4.03 1.15 -16.54
C ALA A 140 3.58 2.24 -17.49
N GLN A 141 4.14 2.27 -18.70
CA GLN A 141 3.94 3.31 -19.71
C GLN A 141 3.55 2.76 -21.08
N ASP A 142 3.54 1.42 -21.24
CA ASP A 142 3.25 0.76 -22.50
C ASP A 142 1.76 0.40 -22.56
N GLY A 143 1.04 0.99 -23.51
CA GLY A 143 -0.38 0.75 -23.77
C GLY A 143 -0.92 1.70 -24.81
N ASN A 144 -2.03 1.32 -25.46
CA ASN A 144 -2.70 2.13 -26.45
C ASN A 144 -3.95 2.80 -25.88
N ASP A 145 -4.35 3.92 -26.47
CA ASP A 145 -5.60 4.57 -26.06
C ASP A 145 -6.79 3.61 -26.20
N GLY A 146 -7.55 3.48 -25.13
CA GLY A 146 -8.67 2.56 -25.01
C GLY A 146 -8.34 1.25 -24.29
N ASP A 147 -7.07 0.89 -24.11
CA ASP A 147 -6.68 -0.24 -23.27
C ASP A 147 -7.11 0.00 -21.81
N THR A 148 -7.31 -1.06 -21.05
CA THR A 148 -7.69 -0.99 -19.64
C THR A 148 -6.50 -1.08 -18.69
N GLU A 149 -5.30 -1.23 -19.24
CA GLU A 149 -4.07 -1.46 -18.50
C GLU A 149 -2.88 -0.81 -19.20
N LEU A 150 -1.95 -0.29 -18.42
CA LEU A 150 -0.59 0.03 -18.83
C LEU A 150 0.35 -1.03 -18.28
N THR A 151 1.33 -1.40 -19.07
CA THR A 151 2.37 -2.37 -18.72
C THR A 151 3.76 -1.74 -18.80
N GLY A 152 4.76 -2.47 -18.37
CA GLY A 152 6.13 -2.02 -18.47
C GLY A 152 7.13 -3.14 -18.19
N ARG A 153 8.40 -2.75 -18.21
CA ARG A 153 9.51 -3.60 -17.82
C ARG A 153 10.54 -2.77 -17.07
N PHE A 154 10.93 -3.23 -15.89
CA PHE A 154 11.91 -2.56 -15.06
C PHE A 154 12.93 -3.56 -14.51
N ASN A 155 14.23 -3.27 -14.68
CA ASN A 155 15.28 -4.06 -14.07
C ASN A 155 15.59 -3.50 -12.68
N VAL A 156 15.52 -4.35 -11.68
CA VAL A 156 15.98 -3.99 -10.33
C VAL A 156 17.50 -3.77 -10.37
N LYS A 157 17.97 -2.85 -9.56
CA LYS A 157 19.38 -2.49 -9.44
C LYS A 157 20.28 -3.73 -9.38
N ASN A 158 21.39 -3.66 -10.09
CA ASN A 158 22.34 -4.76 -10.27
C ASN A 158 21.80 -5.99 -10.99
N ASP A 159 20.75 -5.83 -11.78
CA ASP A 159 20.11 -6.90 -12.56
C ASP A 159 19.72 -8.14 -11.72
N LEU A 160 19.41 -7.94 -10.43
CA LEU A 160 18.98 -9.00 -9.53
C LEU A 160 17.72 -9.69 -10.02
N THR A 161 16.79 -8.93 -10.56
CA THR A 161 15.59 -9.44 -11.20
C THR A 161 14.99 -8.40 -12.14
N THR A 162 14.13 -8.84 -13.03
CA THR A 162 13.27 -7.98 -13.87
C THR A 162 11.85 -8.05 -13.35
N ILE A 163 11.25 -6.91 -13.09
CA ILE A 163 9.82 -6.79 -12.82
C ILE A 163 9.06 -6.41 -14.09
N TYR A 164 7.82 -6.88 -14.17
CA TYR A 164 6.88 -6.60 -15.25
C TYR A 164 5.68 -5.88 -14.65
N PRO A 165 5.76 -4.55 -14.51
CA PRO A 165 4.70 -3.77 -13.90
C PRO A 165 3.42 -3.86 -14.71
N ARG A 166 2.29 -3.94 -13.97
CA ARG A 166 0.94 -3.86 -14.50
C ARG A 166 0.19 -2.78 -13.73
N PHE A 167 -0.36 -1.80 -14.45
CA PHE A 167 -1.07 -0.68 -13.85
C PHE A 167 -2.46 -0.56 -14.45
N SER A 168 -3.48 -0.73 -13.62
CA SER A 168 -4.87 -0.71 -14.04
C SER A 168 -5.80 -0.20 -12.93
N GLY A 169 -7.05 0.03 -13.26
CA GLY A 169 -8.04 0.52 -12.30
C GLY A 169 -9.45 0.15 -12.70
N ASN A 170 -10.33 0.12 -11.69
CA ASN A 170 -11.75 -0.14 -11.92
C ASN A 170 -12.40 1.05 -12.63
N GLY A 171 -12.85 0.84 -13.87
CA GLY A 171 -13.43 1.87 -14.71
C GLY A 171 -12.41 2.82 -15.35
N PHE A 172 -11.13 2.50 -15.33
CA PHE A 172 -10.09 3.27 -16.02
C PHE A 172 -9.80 2.72 -17.41
N THR A 173 -9.43 3.62 -18.31
CA THR A 173 -8.90 3.30 -19.64
C THR A 173 -7.67 4.16 -19.91
N VAL A 174 -6.81 3.67 -20.78
CA VAL A 174 -5.63 4.41 -21.25
C VAL A 174 -6.06 5.56 -22.14
N LYS A 175 -5.53 6.74 -21.85
CA LYS A 175 -5.71 7.95 -22.64
C LYS A 175 -4.45 8.79 -22.60
N ASN A 176 -3.83 9.02 -23.74
CA ASN A 176 -2.56 9.75 -23.86
C ASN A 176 -1.46 9.19 -22.92
N GLY A 177 -1.32 7.87 -22.86
CA GLY A 177 -0.29 7.20 -22.04
C GLY A 177 -0.53 7.24 -20.54
N LYS A 178 -1.73 7.57 -20.09
CA LYS A 178 -2.15 7.58 -18.68
C LYS A 178 -3.44 6.81 -18.51
N LEU A 179 -3.70 6.33 -17.31
CA LEU A 179 -5.03 5.81 -16.96
C LEU A 179 -5.95 6.97 -16.62
N ALA A 180 -7.16 6.98 -17.17
CA ALA A 180 -8.17 7.98 -16.90
C ALA A 180 -9.55 7.34 -16.67
N SER A 181 -10.29 7.88 -15.71
CA SER A 181 -11.69 7.52 -15.44
C SER A 181 -12.50 8.77 -15.13
N THR A 182 -13.71 8.85 -15.66
CA THR A 182 -14.65 9.91 -15.32
C THR A 182 -15.84 9.32 -14.58
N LEU A 183 -16.08 9.83 -13.40
CA LEU A 183 -17.21 9.48 -12.55
C LEU A 183 -18.25 10.59 -12.61
N THR A 184 -19.49 10.26 -12.95
CA THR A 184 -20.62 11.19 -12.84
C THR A 184 -21.21 11.07 -11.44
N LEU A 185 -20.97 12.07 -10.61
CA LEU A 185 -21.38 12.08 -9.21
C LEU A 185 -22.76 12.73 -9.05
N GLU A 186 -23.59 12.16 -8.19
CA GLU A 186 -24.74 12.84 -7.63
C GLU A 186 -24.32 13.69 -6.41
N ALA A 187 -25.01 14.78 -6.15
CA ALA A 187 -24.67 15.66 -5.04
C ALA A 187 -24.74 14.93 -3.69
N ASN A 188 -23.65 14.96 -2.95
CA ASN A 188 -23.46 14.31 -1.64
C ASN A 188 -23.57 12.77 -1.65
N VAL A 189 -23.53 12.13 -2.81
CA VAL A 189 -23.50 10.66 -2.91
C VAL A 189 -22.08 10.21 -3.21
N PRO A 190 -21.43 9.44 -2.30
CA PRO A 190 -20.08 8.97 -2.52
C PRO A 190 -20.04 7.90 -3.62
N GLN A 191 -19.02 7.97 -4.47
CA GLN A 191 -18.65 6.91 -5.40
C GLN A 191 -17.24 6.41 -5.13
N THR A 192 -17.02 5.12 -5.38
CA THR A 192 -15.73 4.48 -5.16
C THR A 192 -15.11 4.04 -6.47
N THR A 193 -13.80 4.17 -6.55
CA THR A 193 -12.99 3.59 -7.61
C THR A 193 -11.65 3.14 -7.05
N LYS A 194 -10.89 2.39 -7.83
CA LYS A 194 -9.64 1.76 -7.41
C LYS A 194 -8.59 1.86 -8.50
N LEU A 195 -7.36 2.08 -8.09
CA LEU A 195 -6.15 1.91 -8.88
C LEU A 195 -5.23 0.89 -8.22
N GLN A 196 -4.51 0.14 -9.02
CA GLN A 196 -3.50 -0.78 -8.53
C GLN A 196 -2.31 -0.88 -9.50
N LEU A 197 -1.12 -0.90 -8.91
CA LEU A 197 0.15 -1.16 -9.59
C LEU A 197 0.72 -2.47 -9.06
N GLY A 198 0.72 -3.51 -9.87
CA GLY A 198 1.37 -4.78 -9.54
C GLY A 198 2.82 -4.78 -10.01
N LEU A 199 3.75 -5.00 -9.10
CA LEU A 199 5.17 -5.18 -9.40
C LEU A 199 5.46 -6.69 -9.46
N ILE A 200 5.10 -7.31 -10.58
CA ILE A 200 5.17 -8.77 -10.77
C ILE A 200 6.55 -9.14 -11.29
N ALA A 201 7.17 -10.12 -10.69
CA ALA A 201 8.50 -10.61 -11.06
C ALA A 201 8.57 -12.13 -11.06
N ASN A 202 9.49 -12.66 -11.85
CA ASN A 202 9.79 -14.10 -11.91
C ASN A 202 10.78 -14.51 -10.82
N GLU A 203 10.66 -13.98 -9.64
CA GLU A 203 11.54 -14.31 -8.52
C GLU A 203 11.31 -15.73 -7.97
N LEU A 204 10.09 -16.23 -8.13
CA LEU A 204 9.71 -17.61 -7.87
C LEU A 204 8.89 -18.11 -9.07
N PRO A 205 9.37 -19.11 -9.83
CA PRO A 205 8.70 -19.57 -11.05
C PRO A 205 7.22 -19.94 -10.84
N ASP A 206 6.90 -20.55 -9.71
CA ASP A 206 5.54 -21.00 -9.41
C ASP A 206 4.64 -19.90 -8.84
N SER A 207 5.19 -18.75 -8.43
CA SER A 207 4.44 -17.66 -7.83
C SER A 207 3.95 -16.61 -8.82
N THR A 208 4.53 -16.53 -10.02
CA THR A 208 4.13 -15.52 -11.02
C THR A 208 2.66 -15.67 -11.40
N ALA A 209 2.21 -16.90 -11.68
CA ALA A 209 0.81 -17.16 -12.04
C ALA A 209 -0.15 -16.83 -10.87
N GLU A 210 0.23 -17.10 -9.63
CA GLU A 210 -0.52 -16.72 -8.45
C GLU A 210 -0.62 -15.21 -8.32
N TYR A 211 0.48 -14.49 -8.50
CA TYR A 211 0.52 -13.02 -8.41
C TYR A 211 -0.34 -12.37 -9.50
N GLU A 212 -0.28 -12.90 -10.72
CA GLU A 212 -1.14 -12.44 -11.83
C GLU A 212 -2.62 -12.70 -11.56
N ALA A 213 -2.95 -13.90 -11.09
CA ALA A 213 -4.33 -14.25 -10.74
C ALA A 213 -4.87 -13.36 -9.62
N ARG A 214 -4.03 -13.08 -8.62
CA ARG A 214 -4.37 -12.18 -7.53
C ARG A 214 -4.58 -10.75 -8.01
N PHE A 215 -3.68 -10.22 -8.83
CA PHE A 215 -3.82 -8.90 -9.43
C PHE A 215 -5.14 -8.75 -10.19
N ASN A 216 -5.48 -9.74 -11.03
CA ASN A 216 -6.73 -9.73 -11.78
C ASN A 216 -7.97 -9.86 -10.88
N GLY A 217 -7.91 -10.72 -9.87
CA GLY A 217 -9.00 -10.91 -8.90
C GLY A 217 -9.28 -9.67 -8.09
N ASP A 218 -8.23 -8.98 -7.67
CA ASP A 218 -8.33 -7.75 -6.88
C ASP A 218 -9.02 -6.60 -7.63
N LEU A 219 -8.97 -6.56 -8.96
CA LEU A 219 -9.68 -5.58 -9.78
C LEU A 219 -11.19 -5.81 -9.82
N THR A 220 -11.65 -7.05 -9.77
CA THR A 220 -13.07 -7.39 -9.94
C THR A 220 -13.90 -7.08 -8.71
N ASP A 221 -13.34 -7.19 -7.51
CA ASP A 221 -14.01 -6.85 -6.25
C ASP A 221 -13.08 -6.07 -5.31
N PRO A 222 -13.03 -4.74 -5.45
CA PRO A 222 -12.17 -3.89 -4.62
C PRO A 222 -12.44 -3.96 -3.12
N ALA A 223 -13.70 -4.13 -2.73
CA ALA A 223 -14.08 -4.20 -1.31
C ALA A 223 -13.66 -5.54 -0.68
N ALA A 224 -13.85 -6.64 -1.39
CA ALA A 224 -13.38 -7.96 -0.94
C ALA A 224 -11.85 -8.00 -0.88
N SER A 225 -11.16 -7.44 -1.86
CA SER A 225 -9.71 -7.34 -1.90
C SER A 225 -9.15 -6.60 -0.68
N TYR A 226 -9.70 -5.45 -0.33
CA TYR A 226 -9.30 -4.71 0.86
C TYR A 226 -9.54 -5.52 2.14
N LYS A 227 -10.74 -6.06 2.29
CA LYS A 227 -11.10 -6.88 3.45
C LYS A 227 -10.19 -8.09 3.60
N ASP A 228 -9.89 -8.77 2.52
CA ASP A 228 -9.01 -9.94 2.53
C ASP A 228 -7.58 -9.56 2.92
N SER A 229 -7.05 -8.48 2.37
CA SER A 229 -5.70 -7.99 2.71
C SER A 229 -5.58 -7.66 4.20
N VAL A 230 -6.53 -6.92 4.75
CA VAL A 230 -6.56 -6.58 6.19
C VAL A 230 -6.73 -7.83 7.04
N THR A 231 -7.65 -8.73 6.67
CA THR A 231 -7.91 -9.96 7.41
C THR A 231 -6.69 -10.88 7.43
N THR A 232 -6.03 -11.05 6.30
CA THR A 232 -4.81 -11.87 6.19
C THR A 232 -3.68 -11.30 7.03
N TYR A 233 -3.51 -9.99 6.98
CA TYR A 233 -2.52 -9.31 7.82
C TYR A 233 -2.83 -9.49 9.32
N ASN A 234 -4.09 -9.29 9.72
CA ASN A 234 -4.53 -9.40 11.11
C ASN A 234 -4.42 -10.83 11.63
N ARG A 235 -4.70 -11.84 10.80
CA ARG A 235 -4.51 -13.24 11.17
C ARG A 235 -3.06 -13.53 11.49
N TRP A 236 -2.14 -13.05 10.65
CA TRP A 236 -0.72 -13.21 10.93
C TRP A 236 -0.33 -12.65 12.31
N TRP A 237 -0.87 -11.47 12.67
CA TRP A 237 -0.63 -10.87 13.99
C TRP A 237 -1.17 -11.76 15.12
N VAL A 238 -2.40 -12.22 14.98
CA VAL A 238 -3.05 -13.08 16.00
C VAL A 238 -2.27 -14.38 16.19
N ASP A 239 -1.77 -14.95 15.10
CA ASP A 239 -1.08 -16.24 15.13
C ASP A 239 0.37 -16.15 15.65
N ASN A 240 1.02 -14.99 15.49
CA ASN A 240 2.45 -14.87 15.73
C ASN A 240 2.84 -13.91 16.85
N ILE A 241 2.03 -12.91 17.17
CA ILE A 241 2.41 -11.85 18.11
C ILE A 241 1.66 -12.02 19.44
N PRO A 242 2.39 -12.07 20.57
CA PRO A 242 1.76 -12.11 21.89
C PRO A 242 0.85 -10.90 22.11
N TYR A 243 -0.29 -11.15 22.69
CA TYR A 243 -1.18 -10.08 23.09
C TYR A 243 -0.64 -9.40 24.35
N VAL A 244 -0.52 -8.09 24.29
CA VAL A 244 -0.14 -7.24 25.42
C VAL A 244 -1.22 -6.20 25.62
N GLU A 245 -1.76 -6.12 26.82
CA GLU A 245 -2.70 -5.10 27.23
C GLU A 245 -2.27 -4.62 28.62
N THR A 246 -1.96 -3.34 28.71
CA THR A 246 -1.59 -2.67 29.96
C THR A 246 -2.60 -1.57 30.25
N GLN A 247 -2.46 -0.90 31.38
CA GLN A 247 -3.26 0.29 31.69
C GLN A 247 -2.72 1.55 30.98
N GLU A 248 -1.53 1.43 30.36
CA GLU A 248 -0.84 2.53 29.69
C GLU A 248 -0.83 2.31 28.18
N HIS A 249 -1.73 2.98 27.50
CA HIS A 249 -1.95 2.86 26.05
C HIS A 249 -0.68 3.11 25.22
N ASN A 250 0.21 4.01 25.65
CA ASN A 250 1.44 4.30 24.94
C ASN A 250 2.44 3.13 25.02
N ILE A 251 2.41 2.37 26.10
CA ILE A 251 3.22 1.14 26.23
C ILE A 251 2.72 0.11 25.23
N ASP A 252 1.42 -0.15 25.18
CA ASP A 252 0.83 -1.11 24.25
C ASP A 252 1.12 -0.73 22.80
N LYS A 253 0.89 0.55 22.45
CA LYS A 253 1.22 1.10 21.13
C LYS A 253 2.69 0.89 20.77
N THR A 254 3.61 1.14 21.70
CA THR A 254 5.06 0.99 21.49
C THR A 254 5.44 -0.47 21.28
N VAL A 255 4.87 -1.40 22.07
CA VAL A 255 5.13 -2.84 21.92
C VAL A 255 4.69 -3.32 20.53
N PHE A 256 3.48 -2.97 20.10
CA PHE A 256 3.00 -3.37 18.77
C PHE A 256 3.78 -2.70 17.65
N TYR A 257 4.23 -1.44 17.82
CA TYR A 257 5.11 -0.78 16.85
C TYR A 257 6.44 -1.54 16.67
N ARG A 258 7.05 -2.01 17.74
CA ARG A 258 8.30 -2.78 17.67
C ARG A 258 8.11 -4.12 16.98
N TRP A 259 7.00 -4.80 17.22
CA TRP A 259 6.65 -6.01 16.48
C TRP A 259 6.39 -5.75 15.00
N TRP A 260 5.71 -4.65 14.68
CA TRP A 260 5.56 -4.24 13.30
C TRP A 260 6.92 -4.02 12.64
N LEU A 261 7.85 -3.31 13.29
CA LEU A 261 9.19 -3.06 12.76
C LEU A 261 9.95 -4.37 12.50
N SER A 262 9.86 -5.33 13.41
CA SER A 262 10.45 -6.66 13.24
C SER A 262 9.87 -7.38 12.02
N ARG A 263 8.56 -7.35 11.83
CA ARG A 263 7.90 -7.93 10.66
C ARG A 263 8.26 -7.19 9.37
N PHE A 264 8.32 -5.87 9.41
CA PHE A 264 8.67 -5.06 8.25
C PHE A 264 10.09 -5.37 7.74
N ASN A 265 11.00 -5.69 8.65
CA ASN A 265 12.37 -6.07 8.33
C ASN A 265 12.57 -7.59 8.15
N MET A 266 11.50 -8.37 8.08
CA MET A 266 11.61 -9.81 7.81
C MET A 266 11.59 -10.04 6.30
N LEU A 267 12.61 -10.70 5.79
CA LEU A 267 12.71 -11.14 4.42
C LEU A 267 12.30 -12.60 4.31
N ASP A 268 11.62 -12.93 3.23
CA ASP A 268 11.32 -14.32 2.88
C ASP A 268 12.56 -15.06 2.41
N ALA A 269 12.47 -16.39 2.45
CA ALA A 269 13.40 -17.26 1.78
C ALA A 269 13.37 -17.05 0.26
N ASN A 270 14.45 -17.36 -0.40
CA ASN A 270 14.58 -17.33 -1.86
C ASN A 270 14.31 -15.96 -2.51
N MET A 271 14.53 -14.87 -1.78
CA MET A 271 14.51 -13.55 -2.40
C MET A 271 15.70 -13.38 -3.35
N PRO A 272 15.55 -12.65 -4.46
CA PRO A 272 16.66 -12.36 -5.35
C PRO A 272 17.83 -11.72 -4.58
N GLY A 273 19.04 -12.19 -4.85
CA GLY A 273 20.25 -11.66 -4.22
C GLY A 273 20.54 -12.16 -2.80
N ASN A 274 19.73 -13.06 -2.24
CA ASN A 274 20.04 -13.73 -0.98
C ASN A 274 19.97 -15.26 -1.09
N THR A 275 20.55 -15.93 -0.11
CA THR A 275 20.59 -17.40 -0.01
C THR A 275 19.88 -17.93 1.23
N PHE A 276 19.01 -17.13 1.84
CA PHE A 276 18.27 -17.54 3.02
C PHE A 276 17.31 -18.68 2.68
N GLN A 277 17.37 -19.73 3.47
CA GLN A 277 16.48 -20.90 3.34
C GLN A 277 15.17 -20.73 4.11
N TYR A 278 15.13 -19.77 5.02
CA TYR A 278 14.00 -19.49 5.90
C TYR A 278 13.75 -17.98 5.96
N PRO A 279 12.55 -17.55 6.28
CA PRO A 279 12.29 -16.14 6.58
C PRO A 279 13.25 -15.64 7.65
N THR A 280 13.90 -14.51 7.38
CA THR A 280 14.99 -14.00 8.21
C THR A 280 14.77 -12.54 8.51
N SER A 281 14.84 -12.16 9.79
CA SER A 281 14.88 -10.77 10.18
C SER A 281 16.24 -10.17 9.87
N ILE A 282 16.25 -9.03 9.21
CA ILE A 282 17.45 -8.26 8.83
C ILE A 282 17.47 -6.94 9.60
N GLU A 283 18.62 -6.29 9.64
CA GLU A 283 18.77 -5.03 10.36
C GLU A 283 17.98 -3.88 9.71
N GLY A 284 17.86 -3.89 8.40
CA GLY A 284 17.06 -2.94 7.64
C GLY A 284 16.91 -3.40 6.20
N VAL A 285 15.73 -3.19 5.64
CA VAL A 285 15.40 -3.60 4.26
C VAL A 285 16.20 -2.84 3.20
N LEU A 286 16.86 -1.75 3.60
CA LEU A 286 17.74 -0.96 2.76
C LEU A 286 19.07 -0.77 3.49
N GLY A 287 20.12 -1.27 2.95
CA GLY A 287 21.47 -1.06 3.45
C GLY A 287 22.13 -2.32 3.99
N TYR A 288 21.60 -2.92 5.03
CA TYR A 288 22.13 -4.15 5.59
C TYR A 288 21.17 -5.32 5.34
N ASN A 289 21.12 -5.77 4.09
CA ASN A 289 20.33 -6.94 3.67
C ASN A 289 20.90 -8.27 4.20
N ASN A 290 21.59 -8.23 5.32
CA ASN A 290 22.19 -9.37 5.98
C ASN A 290 21.72 -9.45 7.43
N GLN A 291 21.65 -10.67 7.93
CA GLN A 291 21.46 -10.89 9.36
C GLN A 291 22.74 -10.50 10.09
N ILE A 292 22.66 -9.48 10.95
CA ILE A 292 23.75 -9.10 11.82
C ILE A 292 23.48 -9.69 13.21
N VAL A 293 24.33 -10.61 13.65
CA VAL A 293 24.15 -11.37 14.90
C VAL A 293 24.01 -10.45 16.12
N LEU A 294 24.74 -9.35 16.14
CA LEU A 294 24.69 -8.38 17.24
C LEU A 294 23.31 -7.72 17.35
N THR A 295 22.72 -7.34 16.23
CA THR A 295 21.41 -6.69 16.19
C THR A 295 20.27 -7.67 16.38
N SER A 296 20.41 -8.92 15.94
CA SER A 296 19.41 -9.96 16.16
C SER A 296 19.11 -10.17 17.65
N GLY A 297 20.12 -10.06 18.51
CA GLY A 297 19.94 -10.12 19.96
C GLY A 297 19.12 -8.95 20.54
N MET A 298 19.12 -7.77 19.89
CA MET A 298 18.35 -6.61 20.31
C MET A 298 16.87 -6.68 19.88
N PHE A 299 16.54 -7.47 18.87
CA PHE A 299 15.16 -7.70 18.46
C PHE A 299 14.44 -8.76 19.30
N ILE A 300 15.18 -9.67 19.92
CA ILE A 300 14.63 -10.82 20.66
C ILE A 300 14.53 -10.53 22.17
N ASN A 301 15.33 -9.61 22.68
CA ASN A 301 15.31 -9.15 24.07
C ASN A 301 14.51 -7.85 24.17
#